data_f5c1103b0a2c46a96334db0c029a4d9c
#
_entry.id   f5c1103b0a2c46a96334db0c029a4d9c
#
_cell.length_a   1.000
_cell.length_b   1.000
_cell.length_c   1.000
_cell.angle_alpha   90.00
_cell.angle_beta   90.00
_cell.angle_gamma   90.00
#
_symmetry.space_group_name_H-M   'P 1'
#
loop_
_entity.id
_entity.type
_entity.pdbx_description
1 polymer ?
#
loop_
_entity_poly.entity_id
_entity_poly.type
_entity_poly.pdbx_seq_one_letter_code
_entity_poly.pdbx_strand_id
1 'polypeptide(L)'
;MVLNAAKYTAPALDKGLDILEVLADSARGLTLNELAKAVDRTVSEIFRMALTLQQRGYVVVDENDRYALTMKMLELSHRQQPLKSLVATASPLMRELAGRAYQSCHLTVHHDGQIIVVAQMDS
;
A
#
# COMPACT_ATOMS: atom_id res chain seq x y z
N MET A 1 20.98 -16.88 8.90
CA MET A 1 21.19 -17.88 7.83
C MET A 1 20.90 -17.22 6.49
N VAL A 2 21.85 -17.33 5.58
CA VAL A 2 21.66 -16.79 4.22
C VAL A 2 21.01 -17.87 3.36
N LEU A 3 19.85 -17.57 2.82
CA LEU A 3 19.14 -18.46 1.90
C LEU A 3 19.57 -18.18 0.46
N ASN A 4 19.68 -19.21 -0.35
CA ASN A 4 19.89 -19.06 -1.78
C ASN A 4 18.56 -18.61 -2.42
N ALA A 5 18.44 -17.32 -2.71
CA ALA A 5 17.23 -16.71 -3.25
C ALA A 5 16.79 -17.36 -4.58
N ALA A 6 17.73 -17.75 -5.44
CA ALA A 6 17.43 -18.37 -6.72
C ALA A 6 16.73 -19.73 -6.58
N LYS A 7 17.01 -20.46 -5.50
CA LYS A 7 16.41 -21.77 -5.22
C LYS A 7 14.99 -21.67 -4.64
N TYR A 8 14.70 -20.57 -3.95
CA TYR A 8 13.46 -20.40 -3.18
C TYR A 8 12.63 -19.23 -3.71
N THR A 9 12.47 -19.12 -5.02
CA THR A 9 11.68 -18.07 -5.64
C THR A 9 10.19 -18.42 -5.70
N ALA A 10 9.36 -17.41 -5.68
CA ALA A 10 7.91 -17.54 -5.88
C ALA A 10 7.47 -16.53 -6.95
N PRO A 11 7.63 -16.88 -8.25
CA PRO A 11 7.41 -15.93 -9.34
C PRO A 11 6.03 -15.29 -9.37
N ALA A 12 4.98 -16.02 -9.00
CA ALA A 12 3.63 -15.46 -8.95
C ALA A 12 3.52 -14.37 -7.89
N LEU A 13 4.12 -14.58 -6.72
CA LEU A 13 4.12 -13.59 -5.66
C LEU A 13 4.93 -12.35 -6.05
N ASP A 14 6.09 -12.54 -6.66
CA ASP A 14 6.90 -11.43 -7.16
C ASP A 14 6.12 -10.56 -8.15
N LYS A 15 5.43 -11.20 -9.09
CA LYS A 15 4.59 -10.48 -10.06
C LYS A 15 3.47 -9.71 -9.38
N GLY A 16 2.82 -10.30 -8.38
CA GLY A 16 1.77 -9.64 -7.62
C GLY A 16 2.28 -8.43 -6.85
N LEU A 17 3.44 -8.54 -6.21
CA LEU A 17 4.07 -7.43 -5.50
C LEU A 17 4.49 -6.32 -6.46
N ASP A 18 5.05 -6.66 -7.62
CA ASP A 18 5.40 -5.69 -8.67
C ASP A 18 4.17 -4.88 -9.10
N ILE A 19 3.02 -5.54 -9.28
CA ILE A 19 1.77 -4.88 -9.62
C ILE A 19 1.37 -3.86 -8.55
N LEU A 20 1.40 -4.25 -7.29
CA LEU A 20 1.06 -3.35 -6.18
C LEU A 20 1.97 -2.13 -6.14
N GLU A 21 3.27 -2.35 -6.29
CA GLU A 21 4.27 -1.28 -6.23
C GLU A 21 4.12 -0.29 -7.39
N VAL A 22 3.87 -0.78 -8.60
CA VAL A 22 3.63 0.07 -9.77
C VAL A 22 2.34 0.86 -9.61
N LEU A 23 1.27 0.23 -9.14
CA LEU A 23 -0.01 0.92 -8.92
C LEU A 23 0.09 1.98 -7.84
N ALA A 24 0.96 1.80 -6.84
CA ALA A 24 1.16 2.80 -5.80
C ALA A 24 1.67 4.13 -6.35
N ASP A 25 2.39 4.10 -7.45
CA ASP A 25 2.93 5.30 -8.11
C ASP A 25 2.00 5.88 -9.19
N SER A 26 0.86 5.25 -9.41
CA SER A 26 -0.08 5.67 -10.45
C SER A 26 -1.21 6.52 -9.88
N ALA A 27 -1.32 7.76 -10.34
CA ALA A 27 -2.39 8.67 -9.91
C ALA A 27 -3.75 8.33 -10.52
N ARG A 28 -3.78 7.74 -11.73
CA ARG A 28 -5.02 7.49 -12.48
C ARG A 28 -5.40 6.02 -12.58
N GLY A 29 -4.58 5.15 -12.05
CA GLY A 29 -4.70 3.73 -12.34
C GLY A 29 -4.12 3.38 -13.71
N LEU A 30 -3.99 2.10 -13.97
CA LEU A 30 -3.41 1.59 -15.20
C LEU A 30 -4.31 0.52 -15.81
N THR A 31 -4.43 0.53 -17.14
CA THR A 31 -5.05 -0.58 -17.84
C THR A 31 -4.16 -1.81 -17.73
N LEU A 32 -4.72 -2.99 -18.01
CA LEU A 32 -3.95 -4.23 -17.94
C LEU A 32 -2.73 -4.21 -18.89
N ASN A 33 -2.89 -3.63 -20.08
CA ASN A 33 -1.78 -3.48 -21.03
C ASN A 33 -0.70 -2.52 -20.50
N GLU A 34 -1.11 -1.39 -19.96
CA GLU A 34 -0.18 -0.43 -19.34
C GLU A 34 0.56 -1.05 -18.17
N LEU A 35 -0.16 -1.80 -17.35
CA LEU A 35 0.41 -2.49 -16.19
C LEU A 35 1.44 -3.53 -16.61
N ALA A 36 1.13 -4.33 -17.63
CA ALA A 36 2.05 -5.33 -18.17
C ALA A 36 3.36 -4.69 -18.65
N LYS A 37 3.26 -3.57 -19.36
CA LYS A 37 4.45 -2.82 -19.81
C LYS A 37 5.26 -2.29 -18.63
N ALA A 38 4.57 -1.73 -17.63
CA ALA A 38 5.23 -1.14 -16.46
C ALA A 38 6.01 -2.16 -15.64
N VAL A 39 5.53 -3.40 -15.55
CA VAL A 39 6.22 -4.49 -14.84
C VAL A 39 7.10 -5.33 -15.76
N ASP A 40 7.22 -4.95 -17.03
CA ASP A 40 8.02 -5.64 -18.04
C ASP A 40 7.65 -7.12 -18.20
N ARG A 41 6.34 -7.36 -18.34
CA ARG A 41 5.79 -8.70 -18.52
C ARG A 41 4.66 -8.67 -19.53
N THR A 42 4.22 -9.86 -19.96
CA THR A 42 3.05 -9.96 -20.85
C THR A 42 1.75 -9.89 -20.05
N VAL A 43 0.67 -9.54 -20.74
CA VAL A 43 -0.67 -9.55 -20.14
C VAL A 43 -1.02 -10.94 -19.60
N SER A 44 -0.67 -11.99 -20.35
CA SER A 44 -0.92 -13.38 -19.94
C SER A 44 -0.25 -13.72 -18.61
N GLU A 45 0.96 -13.21 -18.38
CA GLU A 45 1.70 -13.49 -17.16
C GLU A 45 1.11 -12.82 -15.94
N ILE A 46 0.54 -11.61 -16.09
CA ILE A 46 0.05 -10.83 -14.95
C ILE A 46 -1.45 -10.96 -14.72
N PHE A 47 -2.22 -11.43 -15.68
CA PHE A 47 -3.68 -11.47 -15.60
C PHE A 47 -4.17 -12.19 -14.34
N ARG A 48 -3.63 -13.37 -14.07
CA ARG A 48 -4.03 -14.15 -12.88
C ARG A 48 -3.71 -13.44 -11.58
N MET A 49 -2.56 -12.77 -11.52
CA MET A 49 -2.12 -12.04 -10.33
C MET A 49 -3.04 -10.84 -10.11
N ALA A 50 -3.34 -10.10 -11.18
CA ALA A 50 -4.24 -8.95 -11.10
C ALA A 50 -5.65 -9.38 -10.66
N LEU A 51 -6.15 -10.50 -11.20
CA LEU A 51 -7.46 -11.04 -10.83
C LEU A 51 -7.48 -11.45 -9.35
N THR A 52 -6.43 -12.12 -8.88
CA THR A 52 -6.31 -12.51 -7.46
C THR A 52 -6.29 -11.29 -6.55
N LEU A 53 -5.52 -10.26 -6.92
CA LEU A 53 -5.47 -9.02 -6.14
C LEU A 53 -6.84 -8.34 -6.08
N GLN A 54 -7.59 -8.35 -7.18
CA GLN A 54 -8.95 -7.81 -7.23
C GLN A 54 -9.89 -8.61 -6.33
N GLN A 55 -9.87 -9.93 -6.43
CA GLN A 55 -10.72 -10.82 -5.63
C GLN A 55 -10.44 -10.68 -4.13
N ARG A 56 -9.17 -10.43 -3.78
CA ARG A 56 -8.75 -10.25 -2.40
C ARG A 56 -8.95 -8.83 -1.87
N GLY A 57 -9.41 -7.91 -2.72
CA GLY A 57 -9.72 -6.54 -2.33
C GLY A 57 -8.55 -5.57 -2.30
N TYR A 58 -7.39 -5.95 -2.83
CA TYR A 58 -6.21 -5.08 -2.88
C TYR A 58 -6.25 -4.09 -4.02
N VAL A 59 -6.91 -4.45 -5.11
CA VAL A 59 -7.09 -3.56 -6.26
C VAL A 59 -8.55 -3.52 -6.66
N VAL A 60 -8.94 -2.45 -7.32
CA VAL A 60 -10.26 -2.24 -7.90
C VAL A 60 -10.07 -1.86 -9.36
N VAL A 61 -11.03 -2.28 -10.20
CA VAL A 61 -11.05 -1.95 -11.63
C VAL A 61 -12.22 -1.02 -11.86
N ASP A 62 -11.96 0.13 -12.48
CA ASP A 62 -13.01 1.10 -12.78
C ASP A 62 -13.73 0.79 -14.10
N GLU A 63 -14.66 1.63 -14.47
CA GLU A 63 -15.46 1.51 -15.71
C GLU A 63 -14.62 1.65 -16.98
N ASN A 64 -13.41 2.19 -16.89
CA ASN A 64 -12.46 2.34 -18.01
C ASN A 64 -11.41 1.23 -18.02
N ASP A 65 -11.64 0.13 -17.30
CA ASP A 65 -10.74 -1.00 -17.17
C ASP A 65 -9.36 -0.61 -16.57
N ARG A 66 -9.35 0.41 -15.71
CA ARG A 66 -8.14 0.83 -15.01
C ARG A 66 -8.08 0.22 -13.64
N TYR A 67 -6.93 -0.38 -13.33
CA TYR A 67 -6.64 -0.96 -12.03
C TYR A 67 -6.04 0.10 -11.12
N ALA A 68 -6.50 0.16 -9.88
CA ALA A 68 -5.98 1.06 -8.87
C ALA A 68 -5.95 0.35 -7.52
N LEU A 69 -5.08 0.80 -6.62
CA LEU A 69 -5.05 0.27 -5.25
C LEU A 69 -6.29 0.71 -4.49
N THR A 70 -6.75 -0.17 -3.61
CA THR A 70 -7.79 0.14 -2.62
C THR A 70 -7.13 0.58 -1.31
N MET A 71 -7.94 0.90 -0.32
CA MET A 71 -7.46 1.21 1.04
C MET A 71 -7.07 -0.04 1.85
N LYS A 72 -7.10 -1.22 1.23
CA LYS A 72 -6.79 -2.49 1.91
C LYS A 72 -5.41 -2.51 2.55
N MET A 73 -4.41 -1.98 1.86
CA MET A 73 -3.05 -1.95 2.38
C MET A 73 -2.92 -1.03 3.59
N LEU A 74 -3.62 0.10 3.58
CA LEU A 74 -3.67 1.00 4.73
C LEU A 74 -4.36 0.32 5.91
N GLU A 75 -5.47 -0.36 5.66
CA GLU A 75 -6.18 -1.15 6.68
C GLU A 75 -5.25 -2.17 7.33
N LEU A 76 -4.51 -2.93 6.52
CA LEU A 76 -3.56 -3.92 7.04
C LEU A 76 -2.46 -3.27 7.89
N SER A 77 -1.93 -2.14 7.42
CA SER A 77 -0.88 -1.41 8.13
C SER A 77 -1.34 -0.97 9.52
N HIS A 78 -2.60 -0.51 9.65
CA HIS A 78 -3.14 -0.04 10.93
C HIS A 78 -3.55 -1.18 11.86
N ARG A 79 -3.68 -2.41 11.36
CA ARG A 79 -3.99 -3.57 12.20
C ARG A 79 -2.78 -4.18 12.86
N GLN A 80 -1.58 -3.96 12.30
CA GLN A 80 -0.37 -4.60 12.84
C GLN A 80 0.14 -3.89 14.10
N GLN A 81 0.70 -4.66 15.01
CA GLN A 81 1.44 -4.15 16.16
C GLN A 81 2.92 -3.97 15.77
N PRO A 82 3.62 -2.95 16.29
CA PRO A 82 3.18 -1.99 17.34
C PRO A 82 2.42 -0.77 16.82
N LEU A 83 2.20 -0.61 15.51
CA LEU A 83 1.57 0.57 14.94
C LEU A 83 0.17 0.81 15.50
N LYS A 84 -0.64 -0.25 15.62
CA LYS A 84 -2.00 -0.16 16.16
C LYS A 84 -2.01 0.44 17.57
N SER A 85 -1.13 -0.02 18.46
CA SER A 85 -1.03 0.48 19.83
C SER A 85 -0.50 1.90 19.87
N LEU A 86 0.47 2.23 19.02
CA LEU A 86 1.04 3.57 18.94
C LEU A 86 -0.02 4.58 18.55
N VAL A 87 -0.78 4.31 17.50
CA VAL A 87 -1.84 5.21 17.00
C VAL A 87 -2.95 5.34 18.06
N ALA A 88 -3.38 4.24 18.66
CA ALA A 88 -4.43 4.25 19.68
C ALA A 88 -4.03 5.09 20.91
N THR A 89 -2.77 5.01 21.33
CA THR A 89 -2.26 5.76 22.48
C THR A 89 -2.06 7.25 22.15
N ALA A 90 -1.52 7.54 20.96
CA ALA A 90 -1.20 8.91 20.57
C ALA A 90 -2.41 9.73 20.14
N SER A 91 -3.42 9.13 19.54
CA SER A 91 -4.55 9.85 18.94
C SER A 91 -5.29 10.78 19.88
N PRO A 92 -5.67 10.39 21.11
CA PRO A 92 -6.34 11.31 22.03
C PRO A 92 -5.47 12.52 22.40
N LEU A 93 -4.18 12.30 22.63
CA LEU A 93 -3.22 13.36 22.96
C LEU A 93 -3.01 14.32 21.78
N MET A 94 -2.92 13.78 20.58
CA MET A 94 -2.79 14.57 19.36
C MET A 94 -4.03 15.43 19.10
N ARG A 95 -5.21 14.87 19.35
CA ARG A 95 -6.47 15.61 19.18
C ARG A 95 -6.56 16.77 20.15
N GLU A 96 -6.20 16.56 21.41
CA GLU A 96 -6.14 17.60 22.42
C GLU A 96 -5.13 18.69 22.03
N LEU A 97 -3.93 18.28 21.62
CA LEU A 97 -2.87 19.20 21.21
C LEU A 97 -3.32 20.06 20.01
N ALA A 98 -3.87 19.45 18.98
CA ALA A 98 -4.35 20.14 17.79
C ALA A 98 -5.41 21.18 18.13
N GLY A 99 -6.36 20.82 19.03
CA GLY A 99 -7.40 21.74 19.49
C GLY A 99 -6.87 22.92 20.29
N ARG A 100 -5.88 22.68 21.14
CA ARG A 100 -5.28 23.74 21.99
C ARG A 100 -4.35 24.67 21.23
N ALA A 101 -3.62 24.11 20.27
CA ALA A 101 -2.65 24.85 19.47
C ALA A 101 -3.24 25.53 18.23
N TYR A 102 -4.46 25.17 17.86
CA TYR A 102 -5.11 25.58 16.59
C TYR A 102 -4.26 25.23 15.38
N GLN A 103 -3.58 24.07 15.45
CA GLN A 103 -2.67 23.57 14.41
C GLN A 103 -2.93 22.11 14.19
N SER A 104 -2.70 21.64 12.97
CA SER A 104 -2.71 20.20 12.68
C SER A 104 -1.55 19.52 13.36
N CYS A 105 -1.76 18.26 13.74
CA CYS A 105 -0.76 17.44 14.42
C CYS A 105 -0.58 16.14 13.65
N HIS A 106 0.66 15.75 13.36
CA HIS A 106 0.98 14.53 12.61
C HIS A 106 1.79 13.59 13.47
N LEU A 107 1.42 12.30 13.45
CA LEU A 107 2.25 11.23 14.01
C LEU A 107 3.01 10.58 12.86
N THR A 108 4.33 10.55 12.97
CA THR A 108 5.17 9.98 11.93
C THR A 108 6.02 8.85 12.49
N VAL A 109 6.34 7.89 11.63
CA VAL A 109 7.31 6.83 11.92
C VAL A 109 8.40 6.86 10.87
N HIS A 110 9.59 6.42 11.29
CA HIS A 110 10.72 6.29 10.39
C HIS A 110 10.73 4.88 9.78
N HIS A 111 10.84 4.82 8.46
CA HIS A 111 10.94 3.56 7.75
C HIS A 111 11.84 3.71 6.53
N ASP A 112 12.85 2.88 6.46
CA ASP A 112 13.75 2.75 5.29
C ASP A 112 14.28 4.11 4.80
N GLY A 113 14.74 4.94 5.74
CA GLY A 113 15.27 6.28 5.45
C GLY A 113 14.21 7.33 5.15
N GLN A 114 12.93 7.00 5.27
CA GLN A 114 11.82 7.90 5.01
C GLN A 114 10.97 8.11 6.26
N ILE A 115 10.23 9.21 6.28
CA ILE A 115 9.26 9.52 7.32
C ILE A 115 7.87 9.27 6.74
N ILE A 116 7.09 8.44 7.42
CA ILE A 116 5.74 8.09 7.00
C ILE A 116 4.75 8.63 8.03
N VAL A 117 3.75 9.39 7.56
CA VAL A 117 2.66 9.87 8.41
C VAL A 117 1.68 8.73 8.62
N VAL A 118 1.47 8.32 9.88
CA VAL A 118 0.57 7.22 10.22
C VAL A 118 -0.71 7.69 10.89
N ALA A 119 -0.78 8.94 11.35
CA ALA A 119 -1.99 9.55 11.87
C ALA A 119 -1.91 11.07 11.73
N GLN A 120 -3.04 11.72 11.56
CA GLN A 120 -3.15 13.17 11.46
C GLN A 120 -4.41 13.62 12.18
N MET A 121 -4.28 14.68 12.98
CA MET A 121 -5.39 15.33 13.66
C MET A 121 -5.42 16.80 13.25
N ASP A 122 -6.50 17.22 12.63
CA ASP A 122 -6.71 18.63 12.27
C ASP A 122 -7.25 19.40 13.46
N SER A 123 -6.94 20.70 13.46
CA SER A 123 -7.42 21.59 14.50
C SER A 123 -8.94 21.80 14.45
#